data_211d6773f6f9b09617a03c513682e0c4
#
_entry.id   211d6773f6f9b09617a03c513682e0c4
#
_cell.length_a   1.000
_cell.length_b   1.000
_cell.length_c   1.000
_cell.angle_alpha   90.00
_cell.angle_beta   90.00
_cell.angle_gamma   90.00
#
_symmetry.space_group_name_H-M   'P 1'
#
loop_
_entity.id
_entity.type
_entity.pdbx_description
1 polymer ?
#
loop_
_entity_poly.entity_id
_entity_poly.type
_entity_poly.pdbx_seq_one_letter_code
_entity_poly.pdbx_strand_id
1 'polypeptide(L)'
;NYCIYDCAYCINRRSNDIPRATLSVSELVDLTIEFYRRNYIEGLFLSSGVVRNPDYTMERLVRVAKDLRLVHKFNGYIHLKSIPGASRELVNEAGLYADRLSVNIEIPKEENLKLLAPEKDHKSVYQPMRYIQQGVLTNKEDRKKFRHVPRFVPAGQSTQMIVGATTESDKDILYLSSSLYQHPT
;
A
#
# COMPACT_ATOMS: atom_id res chain seq x y z
N ASN A 1 6.07 -3.26 -17.41
CA ASN A 1 4.83 -4.05 -17.30
C ASN A 1 3.59 -3.15 -17.41
N TYR A 2 2.50 -3.71 -17.91
CA TYR A 2 1.21 -3.05 -17.97
C TYR A 2 0.44 -3.28 -16.68
N CYS A 3 -0.16 -2.21 -16.12
CA CYS A 3 -1.15 -2.35 -15.09
C CYS A 3 -2.39 -3.04 -15.69
N ILE A 4 -3.03 -3.94 -14.95
CA ILE A 4 -4.29 -4.57 -15.40
C ILE A 4 -5.48 -3.62 -15.28
N TYR A 5 -5.34 -2.52 -14.53
CA TYR A 5 -6.38 -1.52 -14.31
C TYR A 5 -6.28 -0.34 -15.28
N ASP A 6 -7.44 0.26 -15.57
CA ASP A 6 -7.55 1.42 -16.47
C ASP A 6 -8.09 2.66 -15.74
N CYS A 7 -7.52 2.98 -14.58
CA CYS A 7 -7.95 4.12 -13.76
C CYS A 7 -7.72 5.44 -14.49
N ALA A 8 -8.77 6.20 -14.77
CA ALA A 8 -8.73 7.45 -15.54
C ALA A 8 -7.77 8.53 -14.97
N TYR A 9 -7.58 8.53 -13.66
CA TYR A 9 -6.67 9.44 -12.96
C TYR A 9 -5.19 8.99 -12.96
N CYS A 10 -4.87 7.83 -13.53
CA CYS A 10 -3.52 7.29 -13.48
C CYS A 10 -2.83 7.38 -14.83
N ILE A 11 -1.66 8.03 -14.88
CA ILE A 11 -0.86 8.10 -16.10
C ILE A 11 -0.42 6.70 -16.59
N ASN A 12 -0.23 5.76 -15.67
CA ASN A 12 0.20 4.39 -15.94
C ASN A 12 -0.97 3.42 -16.23
N ARG A 13 -2.17 3.93 -16.46
CA ARG A 13 -3.32 3.09 -16.80
C ARG A 13 -3.07 2.26 -18.05
N ARG A 14 -3.78 1.13 -18.16
CA ARG A 14 -3.58 0.16 -19.25
C ARG A 14 -3.68 0.76 -20.64
N SER A 15 -4.64 1.65 -20.87
CA SER A 15 -4.93 2.24 -22.19
C SER A 15 -3.98 3.34 -22.63
N ASN A 16 -3.14 3.89 -21.73
CA ASN A 16 -2.17 4.90 -22.12
C ASN A 16 -0.99 4.27 -22.85
N ASP A 17 -0.66 4.83 -24.02
CA ASP A 17 0.54 4.47 -24.78
C ASP A 17 1.73 5.31 -24.30
N ILE A 18 2.43 4.78 -23.30
CA ILE A 18 3.62 5.38 -22.69
C ILE A 18 4.76 4.37 -22.56
N PRO A 19 6.02 4.81 -22.58
CA PRO A 19 7.16 3.93 -22.29
C PRO A 19 7.00 3.29 -20.90
N ARG A 20 7.25 1.99 -20.83
CA ARG A 20 7.07 1.22 -19.59
C ARG A 20 8.31 0.41 -19.27
N ALA A 21 8.65 0.39 -18.01
CA ALA A 21 9.72 -0.43 -17.47
C ALA A 21 9.23 -1.22 -16.25
N THR A 22 9.98 -2.22 -15.86
CA THR A 22 9.75 -3.00 -14.64
C THR A 22 11.09 -3.40 -14.07
N LEU A 23 11.29 -3.05 -12.82
CA LEU A 23 12.42 -3.52 -12.04
C LEU A 23 12.11 -4.93 -11.49
N SER A 24 13.07 -5.82 -11.51
CA SER A 24 13.00 -7.05 -10.71
C SER A 24 13.14 -6.75 -9.22
N VAL A 25 12.85 -7.74 -8.38
CA VAL A 25 13.01 -7.59 -6.92
C VAL A 25 14.48 -7.28 -6.60
N SER A 26 15.43 -8.00 -7.19
CA SER A 26 16.86 -7.79 -6.95
C SER A 26 17.33 -6.40 -7.39
N GLU A 27 16.99 -5.96 -8.60
CA GLU A 27 17.36 -4.63 -9.09
C GLU A 27 16.84 -3.51 -8.17
N LEU A 28 15.60 -3.65 -7.67
CA LEU A 28 15.01 -2.66 -6.78
C LEU A 28 15.68 -2.65 -5.40
N VAL A 29 16.01 -3.84 -4.88
CA VAL A 29 16.75 -3.98 -3.62
C VAL A 29 18.15 -3.37 -3.75
N ASP A 30 18.89 -3.74 -4.78
CA ASP A 30 20.25 -3.24 -5.01
C ASP A 30 20.26 -1.72 -5.18
N LEU A 31 19.35 -1.17 -5.98
CA LEU A 31 19.21 0.27 -6.17
C LEU A 31 18.92 0.99 -4.86
N THR A 32 18.00 0.45 -4.05
CA THR A 32 17.64 1.03 -2.75
C THR A 32 18.84 1.05 -1.80
N ILE A 33 19.58 -0.04 -1.73
CA ILE A 33 20.76 -0.17 -0.85
C ILE A 33 21.88 0.77 -1.30
N GLU A 34 22.14 0.87 -2.60
CA GLU A 34 23.15 1.77 -3.13
C GLU A 34 22.84 3.24 -2.83
N PHE A 35 21.60 3.66 -2.98
CA PHE A 35 21.18 5.03 -2.65
C PHE A 35 21.24 5.30 -1.14
N TYR A 36 20.86 4.31 -0.33
CA TYR A 36 20.92 4.42 1.12
C TYR A 36 22.35 4.54 1.63
N ARG A 37 23.26 3.70 1.14
CA ARG A 37 24.69 3.74 1.52
C ARG A 37 25.37 5.05 1.15
N ARG A 38 24.90 5.71 0.09
CA ARG A 38 25.40 7.02 -0.36
C ARG A 38 24.70 8.19 0.31
N ASN A 39 23.82 7.95 1.27
CA ASN A 39 22.99 8.96 1.95
C ASN A 39 22.11 9.79 1.00
N TYR A 40 21.68 9.23 -0.14
CA TYR A 40 20.75 9.89 -1.06
C TYR A 40 19.31 9.73 -0.61
N ILE A 41 19.01 8.67 0.15
CA ILE A 41 17.68 8.39 0.69
C ILE A 41 17.77 7.94 2.16
N GLU A 42 16.75 8.27 2.95
CA GLU A 42 16.58 7.81 4.33
C GLU A 42 15.58 6.67 4.45
N GLY A 43 14.80 6.44 3.40
CA GLY A 43 13.76 5.42 3.37
C GLY A 43 13.28 5.12 1.97
N LEU A 44 12.36 4.19 1.87
CA LEU A 44 11.74 3.74 0.63
C LEU A 44 10.23 3.87 0.72
N PHE A 45 9.62 4.62 -0.21
CA PHE A 45 8.20 4.50 -0.53
C PHE A 45 8.04 3.59 -1.74
N LEU A 46 7.42 2.44 -1.54
CA LEU A 46 7.27 1.44 -2.58
C LEU A 46 5.82 1.28 -3.01
N SER A 47 5.59 1.52 -4.29
CA SER A 47 4.29 1.38 -4.95
C SER A 47 4.47 0.67 -6.30
N SER A 48 3.40 0.09 -6.82
CA SER A 48 3.40 -0.60 -8.11
C SER A 48 2.06 -0.44 -8.83
N GLY A 49 2.07 -0.48 -10.15
CA GLY A 49 0.91 -0.87 -10.92
C GLY A 49 0.59 -2.34 -10.65
N VAL A 50 -0.67 -2.74 -10.80
CA VAL A 50 -1.09 -4.12 -10.56
C VAL A 50 -0.79 -4.96 -11.80
N VAL A 51 0.06 -5.97 -11.66
CA VAL A 51 0.51 -6.85 -12.73
C VAL A 51 -0.07 -8.24 -12.50
N ARG A 52 -0.68 -8.83 -13.52
CA ARG A 52 -1.37 -10.13 -13.49
C ARG A 52 -2.58 -10.15 -12.54
N ASN A 53 -2.35 -10.10 -11.24
CA ASN A 53 -3.38 -10.03 -10.21
C ASN A 53 -2.83 -9.35 -8.94
N PRO A 54 -3.70 -8.99 -7.98
CA PRO A 54 -3.29 -8.32 -6.74
C PRO A 54 -2.25 -9.09 -5.93
N ASP A 55 -2.44 -10.40 -5.75
CA ASP A 55 -1.56 -11.22 -4.91
C ASP A 55 -0.16 -11.36 -5.52
N TYR A 56 -0.06 -11.64 -6.82
CA TYR A 56 1.23 -11.68 -7.52
C TYR A 56 2.02 -10.38 -7.36
N THR A 57 1.31 -9.24 -7.45
CA THR A 57 1.95 -7.93 -7.31
C THR A 57 2.36 -7.69 -5.86
N MET A 58 1.47 -7.99 -4.91
CA MET A 58 1.74 -7.81 -3.49
C MET A 58 2.89 -8.67 -3.00
N GLU A 59 2.98 -9.92 -3.44
CA GLU A 59 4.09 -10.83 -3.13
C GLU A 59 5.45 -10.24 -3.53
N ARG A 60 5.55 -9.63 -4.71
CA ARG A 60 6.78 -8.97 -5.15
C ARG A 60 7.17 -7.79 -4.26
N LEU A 61 6.19 -6.99 -3.85
CA LEU A 61 6.43 -5.86 -2.94
C LEU A 61 6.89 -6.35 -1.56
N VAL A 62 6.25 -7.40 -1.05
CA VAL A 62 6.64 -8.05 0.21
C VAL A 62 8.08 -8.57 0.14
N ARG A 63 8.44 -9.25 -0.95
CA ARG A 63 9.81 -9.77 -1.14
C ARG A 63 10.86 -8.66 -1.11
N VAL A 64 10.60 -7.52 -1.75
CA VAL A 64 11.51 -6.36 -1.68
C VAL A 64 11.70 -5.91 -0.23
N ALA A 65 10.62 -5.69 0.51
CA ALA A 65 10.71 -5.25 1.91
C ALA A 65 11.41 -6.28 2.80
N LYS A 66 11.12 -7.57 2.60
CA LYS A 66 11.71 -8.69 3.31
C LYS A 66 13.21 -8.80 3.06
N ASP A 67 13.65 -8.76 1.81
CA ASP A 67 15.06 -8.83 1.43
C ASP A 67 15.84 -7.62 1.96
N LEU A 68 15.28 -6.42 1.88
CA LEU A 68 15.86 -5.23 2.49
C LEU A 68 16.07 -5.43 4.00
N ARG A 69 15.07 -5.92 4.74
CA ARG A 69 15.17 -6.12 6.19
C ARG A 69 16.06 -7.28 6.61
N LEU A 70 15.88 -8.44 5.98
CA LEU A 70 16.51 -9.69 6.46
C LEU A 70 17.91 -9.90 5.87
N VAL A 71 18.11 -9.59 4.60
CA VAL A 71 19.39 -9.82 3.91
C VAL A 71 20.31 -8.61 4.10
N HIS A 72 19.82 -7.42 3.74
CA HIS A 72 20.64 -6.21 3.71
C HIS A 72 20.64 -5.40 5.01
N LYS A 73 19.85 -5.81 6.02
CA LYS A 73 19.72 -5.11 7.31
C LYS A 73 19.41 -3.61 7.17
N PHE A 74 18.61 -3.29 6.16
CA PHE A 74 18.18 -1.93 5.89
C PHE A 74 17.38 -1.37 7.06
N ASN A 75 17.87 -0.30 7.69
CA ASN A 75 17.25 0.37 8.84
C ASN A 75 16.46 1.62 8.47
N GLY A 76 16.44 2.01 7.19
CA GLY A 76 15.65 3.13 6.70
C GLY A 76 14.14 2.85 6.79
N TYR A 77 13.36 3.91 6.71
CA TYR A 77 11.89 3.82 6.74
C TYR A 77 11.35 3.13 5.50
N ILE A 78 10.44 2.16 5.66
CA ILE A 78 9.74 1.51 4.55
C ILE A 78 8.24 1.83 4.64
N HIS A 79 7.75 2.59 3.67
CA HIS A 79 6.33 2.77 3.43
C HIS A 79 5.93 1.95 2.20
N LEU A 80 5.10 0.94 2.39
CA LEU A 80 4.67 0.05 1.32
C LEU A 80 3.19 0.29 1.02
N LYS A 81 2.88 0.53 -0.25
CA LYS A 81 1.50 0.67 -0.71
C LYS A 81 0.92 -0.72 -0.97
N SER A 82 -0.01 -1.13 -0.12
CA SER A 82 -0.72 -2.39 -0.27
C SER A 82 -1.61 -2.35 -1.53
N ILE A 83 -1.69 -3.49 -2.19
CA ILE A 83 -2.48 -3.62 -3.42
C ILE A 83 -3.94 -3.89 -3.04
N PRO A 84 -4.91 -3.12 -3.58
CA PRO A 84 -6.32 -3.41 -3.41
C PRO A 84 -6.66 -4.84 -3.86
N GLY A 85 -7.40 -5.58 -3.02
CA GLY A 85 -7.74 -6.98 -3.28
C GLY A 85 -6.67 -8.00 -2.94
N ALA A 86 -5.52 -7.59 -2.37
CA ALA A 86 -4.50 -8.53 -1.91
C ALA A 86 -5.01 -9.38 -0.74
N SER A 87 -4.54 -10.63 -0.66
CA SER A 87 -4.89 -11.58 0.39
C SER A 87 -4.43 -11.12 1.77
N ARG A 88 -5.12 -11.62 2.80
CA ARG A 88 -4.81 -11.31 4.20
C ARG A 88 -3.40 -11.72 4.58
N GLU A 89 -2.96 -12.86 4.09
CA GLU A 89 -1.65 -13.45 4.37
C GLU A 89 -0.53 -12.50 3.88
N LEU A 90 -0.63 -12.01 2.65
CA LEU A 90 0.35 -11.09 2.07
C LEU A 90 0.33 -9.71 2.74
N VAL A 91 -0.84 -9.20 3.09
CA VAL A 91 -0.96 -7.93 3.83
C VAL A 91 -0.34 -8.06 5.23
N ASN A 92 -0.59 -9.18 5.91
CA ASN A 92 0.01 -9.44 7.22
C ASN A 92 1.54 -9.63 7.12
N GLU A 93 2.03 -10.35 6.12
CA GLU A 93 3.48 -10.49 5.90
C GLU A 93 4.13 -9.14 5.63
N ALA A 94 3.53 -8.31 4.79
CA ALA A 94 4.00 -6.94 4.53
C ALA A 94 4.15 -6.12 5.81
N GLY A 95 3.19 -6.24 6.73
CA GLY A 95 3.18 -5.52 8.00
C GLY A 95 4.34 -5.85 8.93
N LEU A 96 4.99 -7.01 8.76
CA LEU A 96 6.17 -7.40 9.54
C LEU A 96 7.46 -6.71 9.06
N TYR A 97 7.50 -6.25 7.81
CA TYR A 97 8.71 -5.68 7.20
C TYR A 97 8.59 -4.19 6.87
N ALA A 98 7.38 -3.67 6.75
CA ALA A 98 7.12 -2.24 6.52
C ALA A 98 6.89 -1.49 7.84
N ASP A 99 7.34 -0.23 7.88
CA ASP A 99 7.00 0.68 8.99
C ASP A 99 5.58 1.20 8.86
N ARG A 100 5.13 1.42 7.63
CA ARG A 100 3.77 1.86 7.31
C ARG A 100 3.22 1.10 6.10
N LEU A 101 1.94 0.75 6.17
CA LEU A 101 1.17 0.32 5.01
C LEU A 101 0.15 1.39 4.63
N SER A 102 -0.15 1.50 3.34
CA SER A 102 -1.25 2.35 2.87
C SER A 102 -2.10 1.63 1.82
N VAL A 103 -3.39 1.93 1.84
CA VAL A 103 -4.34 1.52 0.80
C VAL A 103 -5.14 2.75 0.42
N ASN A 104 -5.07 3.17 -0.83
CA ASN A 104 -5.76 4.38 -1.24
C ASN A 104 -7.25 4.11 -1.49
N ILE A 105 -8.12 4.91 -0.88
CA ILE A 105 -9.56 4.93 -1.16
C ILE A 105 -9.82 5.55 -2.54
N GLU A 106 -8.98 6.50 -2.94
CA GLU A 106 -9.04 7.28 -4.16
C GLU A 106 -10.26 8.20 -4.22
N ILE A 107 -11.46 7.66 -4.31
CA ILE A 107 -12.72 8.41 -4.47
C ILE A 107 -13.68 8.05 -3.33
N PRO A 108 -14.29 9.05 -2.64
CA PRO A 108 -15.16 8.84 -1.48
C PRO A 108 -16.39 7.98 -1.74
N LYS A 109 -17.05 8.15 -2.91
CA LYS A 109 -18.25 7.40 -3.29
C LYS A 109 -17.92 6.28 -4.25
N GLU A 110 -18.45 5.08 -3.99
CA GLU A 110 -18.17 3.90 -4.82
C GLU A 110 -18.68 4.05 -6.25
N GLU A 111 -19.83 4.69 -6.44
CA GLU A 111 -20.37 4.99 -7.76
C GLU A 111 -19.42 5.84 -8.60
N ASN A 112 -18.80 6.86 -7.99
CA ASN A 112 -17.82 7.72 -8.65
C ASN A 112 -16.47 7.02 -8.84
N LEU A 113 -16.08 6.15 -7.90
CA LEU A 113 -14.90 5.30 -8.07
C LEU A 113 -15.06 4.40 -9.30
N LYS A 114 -16.23 3.81 -9.50
CA LYS A 114 -16.54 2.95 -10.67
C LYS A 114 -16.46 3.72 -11.99
N LEU A 115 -16.83 4.99 -12.02
CA LEU A 115 -16.69 5.83 -13.22
C LEU A 115 -15.23 6.05 -13.62
N LEU A 116 -14.35 6.23 -12.65
CA LEU A 116 -12.93 6.54 -12.90
C LEU A 116 -12.01 5.31 -12.87
N ALA A 117 -12.41 4.26 -12.20
CA ALA A 117 -11.64 3.02 -12.05
C ALA A 117 -12.59 1.81 -12.02
N PRO A 118 -13.12 1.38 -13.17
CA PRO A 118 -14.16 0.35 -13.26
C PRO A 118 -13.80 -0.99 -12.61
N GLU A 119 -12.51 -1.33 -12.61
CA GLU A 119 -12.00 -2.58 -12.04
C GLU A 119 -11.77 -2.52 -10.52
N LYS A 120 -11.95 -1.37 -9.89
CA LYS A 120 -11.84 -1.19 -8.43
C LYS A 120 -13.22 -1.12 -7.78
N ASP A 121 -13.29 -1.53 -6.53
CA ASP A 121 -14.44 -1.33 -5.65
C ASP A 121 -13.97 -1.00 -4.22
N HIS A 122 -14.84 -0.41 -3.43
CA HIS A 122 -14.53 -0.08 -2.05
C HIS A 122 -14.24 -1.33 -1.21
N LYS A 123 -14.85 -2.47 -1.53
CA LYS A 123 -14.61 -3.72 -0.81
C LYS A 123 -13.13 -4.14 -0.91
N SER A 124 -12.56 -4.10 -2.12
CA SER A 124 -11.16 -4.44 -2.34
C SER A 124 -10.17 -3.48 -1.66
N VAL A 125 -10.60 -2.25 -1.36
CA VAL A 125 -9.81 -1.26 -0.63
C VAL A 125 -9.96 -1.40 0.88
N TYR A 126 -11.19 -1.46 1.38
CA TYR A 126 -11.45 -1.53 2.83
C TYR A 126 -11.01 -2.86 3.44
N GLN A 127 -11.03 -3.94 2.67
CA GLN A 127 -10.66 -5.24 3.18
C GLN A 127 -9.18 -5.32 3.62
N PRO A 128 -8.19 -4.92 2.81
CA PRO A 128 -6.81 -4.81 3.28
C PRO A 128 -6.62 -3.80 4.43
N MET A 129 -7.35 -2.68 4.43
CA MET A 129 -7.30 -1.71 5.54
C MET A 129 -7.71 -2.35 6.87
N ARG A 130 -8.77 -3.19 6.86
CA ARG A 130 -9.21 -3.96 8.03
C ARG A 130 -8.17 -4.98 8.48
N TYR A 131 -7.50 -5.65 7.54
CA TYR A 131 -6.43 -6.60 7.88
C TYR A 131 -5.28 -5.90 8.58
N ILE A 132 -4.86 -4.73 8.08
CA ILE A 132 -3.81 -3.92 8.70
C ILE A 132 -4.23 -3.51 10.11
N GLN A 133 -5.43 -2.98 10.28
CA GLN A 133 -5.96 -2.59 11.59
C GLN A 133 -5.99 -3.75 12.58
N GLN A 134 -6.53 -4.90 12.18
CA GLN A 134 -6.57 -6.11 13.02
C GLN A 134 -5.15 -6.53 13.41
N GLY A 135 -4.21 -6.52 12.46
CA GLY A 135 -2.80 -6.82 12.73
C GLY A 135 -2.18 -5.87 13.75
N VAL A 136 -2.45 -4.56 13.63
CA VAL A 136 -1.98 -3.55 14.61
C VAL A 136 -2.55 -3.81 16.00
N LEU A 137 -3.86 -4.06 16.10
CA LEU A 137 -4.52 -4.31 17.39
C LEU A 137 -4.00 -5.60 18.04
N THR A 138 -3.95 -6.69 17.28
CA THR A 138 -3.42 -7.97 17.76
C THR A 138 -1.97 -7.82 18.22
N ASN A 139 -1.12 -7.18 17.39
CA ASN A 139 0.29 -6.95 17.74
C ASN A 139 0.43 -6.12 19.01
N LYS A 140 -0.41 -5.10 19.21
CA LYS A 140 -0.41 -4.27 20.42
C LYS A 140 -0.76 -5.09 21.67
N GLU A 141 -1.72 -6.01 21.58
CA GLU A 141 -2.10 -6.91 22.68
C GLU A 141 -1.03 -7.97 22.95
N ASP A 142 -0.50 -8.58 21.90
CA ASP A 142 0.54 -9.61 22.03
C ASP A 142 1.82 -9.04 22.67
N ARG A 143 2.20 -7.82 22.31
CA ARG A 143 3.38 -7.14 22.89
C ARG A 143 3.20 -6.75 24.36
N LYS A 144 1.98 -6.68 24.88
CA LYS A 144 1.75 -6.57 26.32
C LYS A 144 2.01 -7.88 27.07
N LYS A 145 1.78 -9.01 26.39
CA LYS A 145 1.88 -10.36 26.98
C LYS A 145 3.24 -11.01 26.76
N PHE A 146 3.86 -10.76 25.60
CA PHE A 146 5.07 -11.44 25.16
C PHE A 146 6.19 -10.46 24.80
N ARG A 147 7.39 -10.72 25.32
CA ARG A 147 8.52 -9.77 25.23
C ARG A 147 9.15 -9.66 23.84
N HIS A 148 9.07 -10.70 23.03
CA HIS A 148 9.80 -10.81 21.76
C HIS A 148 8.90 -10.78 20.52
N VAL A 149 7.68 -10.26 20.63
CA VAL A 149 6.78 -10.13 19.48
C VAL A 149 7.35 -9.11 18.48
N PRO A 150 7.52 -9.48 17.21
CA PRO A 150 7.96 -8.55 16.17
C PRO A 150 7.02 -7.33 16.08
N ARG A 151 7.57 -6.20 15.65
CA ARG A 151 6.73 -5.02 15.36
C ARG A 151 5.91 -5.28 14.10
N PHE A 152 4.70 -4.77 14.09
CA PHE A 152 3.80 -4.79 12.95
C PHE A 152 3.40 -3.34 12.63
N VAL A 153 3.74 -2.86 11.44
CA VAL A 153 3.54 -1.49 10.94
C VAL A 153 3.59 -0.43 12.06
N PRO A 154 4.74 -0.23 12.70
CA PRO A 154 4.84 0.62 13.89
C PRO A 154 4.42 2.08 13.65
N ALA A 155 4.45 2.55 12.41
CA ALA A 155 3.95 3.86 12.00
C ALA A 155 2.49 3.84 11.51
N GLY A 156 1.81 2.68 11.64
CA GLY A 156 0.38 2.53 11.34
C GLY A 156 0.05 2.46 9.87
N GLN A 157 -1.22 2.74 9.55
CA GLN A 157 -1.71 2.80 8.19
C GLN A 157 -2.07 4.21 7.75
N SER A 158 -2.17 4.41 6.44
CA SER A 158 -2.66 5.65 5.83
C SER A 158 -3.47 5.35 4.56
N THR A 159 -4.26 6.35 4.15
CA THR A 159 -5.00 6.34 2.90
C THR A 159 -4.88 7.68 2.20
N GLN A 160 -5.26 7.72 0.93
CA GLN A 160 -5.32 8.95 0.14
C GLN A 160 -6.65 9.02 -0.60
N MET A 161 -7.15 10.25 -0.75
CA MET A 161 -8.30 10.59 -1.58
C MET A 161 -7.91 11.62 -2.62
N ILE A 162 -8.55 11.55 -3.78
CA ILE A 162 -8.44 12.53 -4.85
C ILE A 162 -9.61 13.50 -4.67
N VAL A 163 -9.29 14.78 -4.57
CA VAL A 163 -10.28 15.85 -4.42
C VAL A 163 -10.48 16.54 -5.77
N GLY A 164 -11.73 16.81 -6.13
CA GLY A 164 -12.08 17.54 -7.36
C GLY A 164 -12.07 16.72 -8.65
N ALA A 165 -11.90 15.39 -8.57
CA ALA A 165 -11.99 14.52 -9.75
C ALA A 165 -13.42 14.11 -10.10
N THR A 166 -14.34 14.21 -9.15
CA THR A 166 -15.75 13.84 -9.25
C THR A 166 -16.61 14.84 -8.48
N THR A 167 -17.91 14.58 -8.40
CA THR A 167 -18.91 15.53 -7.88
C THR A 167 -19.10 15.49 -6.36
N GLU A 168 -18.19 14.86 -5.61
CA GLU A 168 -18.24 14.87 -4.15
C GLU A 168 -18.12 16.30 -3.61
N SER A 169 -18.99 16.58 -2.63
CA SER A 169 -18.92 17.83 -1.87
C SER A 169 -17.85 17.73 -0.78
N ASP A 170 -17.38 18.88 -0.29
CA ASP A 170 -16.49 18.94 0.89
C ASP A 170 -17.08 18.19 2.08
N LYS A 171 -18.41 18.21 2.24
CA LYS A 171 -19.12 17.47 3.27
C LYS A 171 -18.92 15.96 3.14
N ASP A 172 -18.99 15.40 1.92
CA ASP A 172 -18.75 13.97 1.67
C ASP A 172 -17.31 13.57 2.05
N ILE A 173 -16.35 14.40 1.68
CA ILE A 173 -14.92 14.20 1.95
C ILE A 173 -14.64 14.26 3.46
N LEU A 174 -15.15 15.30 4.13
CA LEU A 174 -14.96 15.47 5.57
C LEU A 174 -15.67 14.39 6.38
N TYR A 175 -16.87 13.99 5.97
CA TYR A 175 -17.61 12.89 6.61
C TYR A 175 -16.84 11.57 6.52
N LEU A 176 -16.36 11.22 5.32
CA LEU A 176 -15.54 10.00 5.16
C LEU A 176 -14.26 10.08 5.97
N SER A 177 -13.56 11.22 5.95
CA SER A 177 -12.34 11.41 6.73
C SER A 177 -12.60 11.24 8.23
N SER A 178 -13.65 11.87 8.75
CA SER A 178 -14.06 11.71 10.15
C SER A 178 -14.39 10.26 10.50
N SER A 179 -15.13 9.56 9.63
CA SER A 179 -15.46 8.15 9.82
C SER A 179 -14.22 7.26 9.90
N LEU A 180 -13.21 7.51 9.06
CA LEU A 180 -11.94 6.77 9.08
C LEU A 180 -11.14 6.98 10.37
N TYR A 181 -11.22 8.17 10.99
CA TYR A 181 -10.58 8.43 12.28
C TYR A 181 -11.35 7.86 13.45
N GLN A 182 -12.68 7.88 13.41
CA GLN A 182 -13.53 7.35 14.50
C GLN A 182 -13.60 5.81 14.48
N HIS A 183 -13.60 5.25 13.29
CA HIS A 183 -13.63 3.82 13.06
C HIS A 183 -12.43 3.44 12.17
N PRO A 184 -11.20 3.51 12.71
CA PRO A 184 -10.02 3.22 11.90
C PRO A 184 -10.17 1.81 11.33
N THR A 185 -10.41 1.77 10.03
CA THR A 185 -10.53 0.52 9.26
C THR A 185 -9.17 0.01 8.86
#